data_2b7f4d308ac9a8db1ca06a67863eff95
#
_entry.id   2b7f4d308ac9a8db1ca06a67863eff95
#
_cell.length_a   1.000
_cell.length_b   1.000
_cell.length_c   1.000
_cell.angle_alpha   90.00
_cell.angle_beta   90.00
_cell.angle_gamma   90.00
#
_symmetry.space_group_name_H-M   'P 1'
#
loop_
_entity.id
_entity.type
_entity.pdbx_description
1 polymer ?
#
loop_
_entity_poly.entity_id
_entity_poly.type
_entity_poly.pdbx_seq_one_letter_code
_entity_poly.pdbx_strand_id
1 'polypeptide(L)'
;GARAQSCGVGLIKVEVPADPQDPVALTATPRDAPSRLTTTQAERAATLVGLDRGDVAGAAFTAGCGLTWLYLRVTPTAVSRARAASGLVVELGIDSASLLDPLEGVCVYADLSADGPAPSQLGGESTQVSVNARVFVPGPGVPEDPATGSAAAGLGLVLVASGSAAPAASTSYQITQGVDMGRPSLLSGTVEAVDGTAVRCRVAGQVVAVASGTIAIPPSQP
;
A
#
# COMPACT_ATOMS: atom_id res chain seq x y z
N GLY A 1 -3.87 -7.37 -23.00
CA GLY A 1 -3.86 -8.83 -22.78
C GLY A 1 -3.26 -9.18 -21.43
N ALA A 2 -3.54 -10.39 -20.94
CA ALA A 2 -2.98 -10.88 -19.68
C ALA A 2 -1.50 -11.25 -19.87
N ARG A 3 -0.66 -10.86 -18.94
CA ARG A 3 0.77 -11.20 -18.85
C ARG A 3 1.03 -11.80 -17.48
N ALA A 4 2.11 -12.56 -17.35
CA ALA A 4 2.60 -13.03 -16.08
C ALA A 4 4.04 -12.55 -15.89
N GLN A 5 4.30 -11.93 -14.75
CA GLN A 5 5.65 -11.53 -14.35
C GLN A 5 6.16 -12.53 -13.32
N SER A 6 7.30 -13.15 -13.59
CA SER A 6 8.01 -13.99 -12.61
C SER A 6 8.93 -13.12 -11.76
N CYS A 7 8.84 -13.27 -10.45
CA CYS A 7 9.70 -12.58 -9.49
C CYS A 7 9.92 -13.45 -8.24
N GLY A 8 10.68 -12.96 -7.26
CA GLY A 8 11.00 -13.71 -6.03
C GLY A 8 9.80 -14.22 -5.23
N VAL A 9 8.64 -13.58 -5.37
CA VAL A 9 7.37 -13.99 -4.72
C VAL A 9 6.50 -14.90 -5.60
N GLY A 10 6.99 -15.32 -6.77
CA GLY A 10 6.27 -16.18 -7.72
C GLY A 10 5.73 -15.42 -8.94
N LEU A 11 4.62 -15.92 -9.49
CA LEU A 11 3.98 -15.33 -10.67
C LEU A 11 2.95 -14.29 -10.26
N ILE A 12 3.15 -13.06 -10.73
CA ILE A 12 2.19 -11.96 -10.59
C ILE A 12 1.45 -11.79 -11.90
N LYS A 13 0.12 -11.84 -11.84
CA LYS A 13 -0.72 -11.55 -13.01
C LYS A 13 -0.75 -10.06 -13.26
N VAL A 14 -0.37 -9.68 -14.49
CA VAL A 14 -0.42 -8.29 -14.96
C VAL A 14 -1.40 -8.21 -16.13
N GLU A 15 -2.35 -7.30 -16.04
CA GLU A 15 -3.34 -7.02 -17.08
C GLU A 15 -2.92 -5.74 -17.80
N VAL A 16 -2.48 -5.90 -19.05
CA VAL A 16 -2.14 -4.77 -19.92
C VAL A 16 -3.29 -4.59 -20.92
N PRO A 17 -4.02 -3.49 -20.85
CA PRO A 17 -5.14 -3.22 -21.75
C PRO A 17 -4.65 -3.01 -23.20
N ALA A 18 -5.58 -3.07 -24.14
CA ALA A 18 -5.28 -2.78 -25.55
C ALA A 18 -5.18 -1.27 -25.80
N ASP A 19 -6.02 -0.50 -25.12
CA ASP A 19 -5.97 0.96 -25.16
C ASP A 19 -4.92 1.44 -24.12
N PRO A 20 -3.89 2.19 -24.55
CA PRO A 20 -2.88 2.75 -23.65
C PRO A 20 -3.44 3.80 -22.65
N GLN A 21 -4.67 4.28 -22.85
CA GLN A 21 -5.34 5.17 -21.91
C GLN A 21 -5.98 4.41 -20.73
N ASP A 22 -6.19 3.11 -20.89
CA ASP A 22 -6.73 2.28 -19.80
C ASP A 22 -5.65 1.92 -18.78
N PRO A 23 -5.99 1.78 -17.49
CA PRO A 23 -5.01 1.48 -16.45
C PRO A 23 -4.46 0.05 -16.57
N VAL A 24 -3.17 -0.09 -16.37
CA VAL A 24 -2.51 -1.39 -16.17
C VAL A 24 -2.82 -1.87 -14.75
N ALA A 25 -3.14 -3.15 -14.61
CA ALA A 25 -3.45 -3.72 -13.30
C ALA A 25 -2.57 -4.91 -12.97
N LEU A 26 -2.27 -5.07 -11.69
CA LEU A 26 -1.67 -6.27 -11.13
C LEU A 26 -2.60 -6.91 -10.09
N THR A 27 -2.57 -8.23 -10.01
CA THR A 27 -3.29 -8.99 -8.99
C THR A 27 -2.28 -9.70 -8.12
N ALA A 28 -2.39 -9.51 -6.82
CA ALA A 28 -1.53 -10.09 -5.81
C ALA A 28 -2.33 -10.83 -4.76
N THR A 29 -1.74 -11.90 -4.23
CA THR A 29 -2.30 -12.70 -3.14
C THR A 29 -1.49 -12.43 -1.87
N PRO A 30 -2.14 -12.15 -0.74
CA PRO A 30 -1.44 -12.02 0.54
C PRO A 30 -0.70 -13.32 0.88
N ARG A 31 0.49 -13.21 1.49
CA ARG A 31 1.22 -14.36 2.03
C ARG A 31 0.84 -14.59 3.49
N ASP A 32 0.60 -13.49 4.20
CA ASP A 32 0.23 -13.48 5.62
C ASP A 32 -0.90 -12.50 5.91
N ALA A 33 -1.53 -12.68 7.06
CA ALA A 33 -2.44 -11.69 7.61
C ALA A 33 -1.65 -10.44 8.08
N PRO A 34 -2.26 -9.24 8.02
CA PRO A 34 -1.66 -8.05 8.59
C PRO A 34 -1.33 -8.24 10.08
N SER A 35 -0.12 -7.86 10.48
CA SER A 35 0.31 -7.87 11.87
C SER A 35 0.10 -6.50 12.50
N ARG A 36 -0.70 -6.46 13.57
CA ARG A 36 -0.98 -5.21 14.27
C ARG A 36 0.20 -4.80 15.15
N LEU A 37 0.61 -3.55 15.03
CA LEU A 37 1.63 -2.96 15.90
C LEU A 37 1.06 -2.59 17.26
N THR A 38 1.92 -2.59 18.28
CA THR A 38 1.60 -2.00 19.59
C THR A 38 1.47 -0.48 19.48
N THR A 39 0.77 0.14 20.42
CA THR A 39 0.65 1.61 20.49
C THR A 39 2.04 2.27 20.52
N THR A 40 2.97 1.73 21.31
CA THR A 40 4.33 2.26 21.41
C THR A 40 5.08 2.20 20.07
N GLN A 41 4.93 1.12 19.30
CA GLN A 41 5.53 0.99 17.96
C GLN A 41 4.90 1.98 16.98
N ALA A 42 3.58 2.17 17.02
CA ALA A 42 2.88 3.16 16.19
C ALA A 42 3.33 4.60 16.51
N GLU A 43 3.47 4.94 17.79
CA GLU A 43 3.98 6.25 18.23
C GLU A 43 5.44 6.48 17.78
N ARG A 44 6.30 5.46 17.88
CA ARG A 44 7.66 5.52 17.35
C ARG A 44 7.67 5.73 15.83
N ALA A 45 6.82 4.99 15.11
CA ALA A 45 6.69 5.15 13.67
C ALA A 45 6.25 6.57 13.29
N ALA A 46 5.31 7.17 14.03
CA ALA A 46 4.91 8.56 13.85
C ALA A 46 6.10 9.52 14.05
N THR A 47 6.84 9.36 15.15
CA THR A 47 8.03 10.19 15.43
C THR A 47 9.08 10.08 14.32
N LEU A 48 9.33 8.89 13.78
CA LEU A 48 10.29 8.66 12.71
C LEU A 48 9.92 9.39 11.40
N VAL A 49 8.63 9.56 11.15
CA VAL A 49 8.16 10.34 9.99
C VAL A 49 7.84 11.79 10.35
N GLY A 50 8.33 12.29 11.48
CA GLY A 50 8.21 13.68 11.91
C GLY A 50 6.81 14.09 12.36
N LEU A 51 6.02 13.12 12.82
CA LEU A 51 4.67 13.33 13.35
C LEU A 51 4.63 13.11 14.87
N ASP A 52 3.62 13.69 15.50
CA ASP A 52 3.36 13.52 16.92
C ASP A 52 2.42 12.32 17.17
N ARG A 53 2.45 11.78 18.39
CA ARG A 53 1.52 10.70 18.78
C ARG A 53 0.04 11.08 18.63
N GLY A 54 -0.28 12.36 18.75
CA GLY A 54 -1.64 12.89 18.57
C GLY A 54 -2.11 12.88 17.11
N ASP A 55 -1.20 12.67 16.17
CA ASP A 55 -1.52 12.55 14.75
C ASP A 55 -1.96 11.14 14.36
N VAL A 56 -1.66 10.14 15.20
CA VAL A 56 -2.05 8.74 14.96
C VAL A 56 -3.56 8.60 15.16
N ALA A 57 -4.27 8.24 14.09
CA ALA A 57 -5.73 8.19 14.05
C ALA A 57 -6.30 6.76 14.12
N GLY A 58 -5.45 5.74 14.32
CA GLY A 58 -5.92 4.36 14.38
C GLY A 58 -4.79 3.35 14.58
N ALA A 59 -5.14 2.08 14.47
CA ALA A 59 -4.15 1.00 14.57
C ALA A 59 -3.15 1.06 13.40
N ALA A 60 -1.88 0.81 13.70
CA ALA A 60 -0.84 0.61 12.70
C ALA A 60 -0.61 -0.89 12.46
N PHE A 61 -0.17 -1.24 11.25
CA PHE A 61 0.04 -2.62 10.84
C PHE A 61 1.31 -2.76 10.02
N THR A 62 1.87 -3.98 10.00
CA THR A 62 2.72 -4.44 8.90
C THR A 62 1.91 -5.36 8.01
N ALA A 63 2.02 -5.21 6.71
CA ALA A 63 1.32 -6.03 5.73
C ALA A 63 2.02 -5.98 4.37
N GLY A 64 1.71 -6.95 3.50
CA GLY A 64 2.21 -6.95 2.14
C GLY A 64 1.67 -8.09 1.28
N CYS A 65 1.79 -7.89 -0.04
CA CYS A 65 1.50 -8.89 -1.06
C CYS A 65 2.79 -9.20 -1.85
N GLY A 66 3.90 -9.40 -1.15
CA GLY A 66 5.25 -9.58 -1.69
C GLY A 66 6.24 -8.73 -0.91
N LEU A 67 6.23 -7.43 -1.06
CA LEU A 67 7.00 -6.51 -0.23
C LEU A 67 6.21 -6.13 1.02
N THR A 68 6.88 -6.10 2.18
CA THR A 68 6.26 -5.77 3.46
C THR A 68 6.41 -4.28 3.77
N TRP A 69 5.30 -3.64 4.09
CA TRP A 69 5.23 -2.23 4.43
C TRP A 69 4.66 -2.03 5.84
N LEU A 70 5.10 -0.96 6.50
CA LEU A 70 4.42 -0.44 7.68
C LEU A 70 3.32 0.53 7.24
N TYR A 71 2.12 0.37 7.76
CA TYR A 71 0.97 1.25 7.52
C TYR A 71 0.64 2.01 8.79
N LEU A 72 0.79 3.33 8.73
CA LEU A 72 0.50 4.24 9.81
C LEU A 72 -0.73 5.09 9.45
N ARG A 73 -1.86 4.80 10.07
CA ARG A 73 -3.07 5.62 9.90
C ARG A 73 -2.95 6.90 10.73
N VAL A 74 -3.10 8.02 10.07
CA VAL A 74 -2.98 9.35 10.68
C VAL A 74 -4.20 10.22 10.37
N THR A 75 -4.30 11.37 11.03
CA THR A 75 -5.31 12.38 10.70
C THR A 75 -5.07 12.94 9.29
N PRO A 76 -6.11 13.38 8.56
CA PRO A 76 -5.96 13.90 7.20
C PRO A 76 -4.93 15.04 7.09
N THR A 77 -4.87 15.94 8.07
CA THR A 77 -3.94 17.06 8.11
C THR A 77 -2.49 16.65 8.41
N ALA A 78 -2.28 15.47 8.98
CA ALA A 78 -0.95 14.97 9.30
C ALA A 78 -0.22 14.40 8.08
N VAL A 79 -0.93 13.90 7.06
CA VAL A 79 -0.31 13.31 5.87
C VAL A 79 0.67 14.27 5.22
N SER A 80 0.29 15.52 4.97
CA SER A 80 1.16 16.53 4.34
C SER A 80 2.34 16.97 5.23
N ARG A 81 2.24 16.79 6.56
CA ARG A 81 3.30 17.12 7.50
C ARG A 81 4.36 16.02 7.66
N ALA A 82 4.04 14.80 7.26
CA ALA A 82 4.97 13.70 7.34
C ALA A 82 6.25 13.96 6.54
N ARG A 83 7.37 13.41 6.98
CA ARG A 83 8.71 13.59 6.37
C ARG A 83 9.36 12.22 6.20
N ALA A 84 10.17 12.09 5.15
CA ALA A 84 11.01 10.91 5.00
C ALA A 84 12.00 10.80 6.18
N ALA A 85 12.06 9.61 6.79
CA ALA A 85 12.97 9.30 7.87
C ALA A 85 14.17 8.47 7.38
N SER A 86 15.33 8.70 7.98
CA SER A 86 16.49 7.81 7.83
C SER A 86 16.50 6.78 8.96
N GLY A 87 16.72 5.51 8.65
CA GLY A 87 16.96 4.48 9.67
C GLY A 87 15.75 3.74 10.25
N LEU A 88 14.69 3.66 9.51
CA LEU A 88 13.32 3.28 9.93
C LEU A 88 13.17 1.93 10.62
N VAL A 89 13.90 0.89 10.21
CA VAL A 89 13.62 -0.50 10.65
C VAL A 89 14.20 -0.81 12.03
N VAL A 90 15.41 -0.33 12.31
CA VAL A 90 16.12 -0.65 13.56
C VAL A 90 15.50 0.07 14.77
N GLU A 91 14.96 1.27 14.54
CA GLU A 91 14.44 2.13 15.62
C GLU A 91 13.02 1.76 16.06
N LEU A 92 12.27 1.00 15.25
CA LEU A 92 10.89 0.61 15.57
C LEU A 92 10.80 -0.50 16.63
N GLY A 93 11.88 -1.23 16.87
CA GLY A 93 11.87 -2.38 17.76
C GLY A 93 10.90 -3.47 17.27
N ILE A 94 10.67 -3.52 15.94
CA ILE A 94 10.00 -4.64 15.30
C ILE A 94 11.06 -5.71 15.12
N ASP A 95 10.81 -6.89 15.67
CA ASP A 95 11.70 -8.03 15.43
C ASP A 95 11.60 -8.41 13.94
N SER A 96 12.65 -8.10 13.20
CA SER A 96 12.73 -8.43 11.78
C SER A 96 12.66 -9.93 11.50
N ALA A 97 13.02 -10.76 12.49
CA ALA A 97 12.87 -12.21 12.39
C ALA A 97 11.39 -12.67 12.46
N SER A 98 10.50 -11.83 12.95
CA SER A 98 9.05 -12.09 12.95
C SER A 98 8.37 -11.73 11.64
N LEU A 99 9.06 -11.05 10.72
CA LEU A 99 8.56 -10.69 9.40
C LEU A 99 9.08 -11.72 8.38
N LEU A 100 8.21 -12.19 7.48
CA LEU A 100 8.62 -13.07 6.37
C LEU A 100 9.60 -12.38 5.41
N ASP A 101 9.42 -11.08 5.21
CA ASP A 101 10.25 -10.24 4.35
C ASP A 101 10.70 -8.98 5.08
N PRO A 102 11.85 -8.40 4.73
CA PRO A 102 12.30 -7.13 5.29
C PRO A 102 11.25 -6.03 5.12
N LEU A 103 11.20 -5.10 6.07
CA LEU A 103 10.34 -3.93 5.97
C LEU A 103 10.92 -2.94 4.97
N GLU A 104 10.19 -2.66 3.89
CA GLU A 104 10.62 -1.79 2.80
C GLU A 104 10.52 -0.30 3.15
N GLY A 105 9.51 0.06 3.94
CA GLY A 105 9.29 1.44 4.33
C GLY A 105 7.96 1.67 5.02
N VAL A 106 7.52 2.92 5.03
CA VAL A 106 6.29 3.36 5.69
C VAL A 106 5.32 3.98 4.71
N CYS A 107 4.10 3.48 4.72
CA CYS A 107 2.93 4.11 4.13
C CYS A 107 2.18 4.88 5.23
N VAL A 108 2.32 6.20 5.23
CA VAL A 108 1.52 7.10 6.05
C VAL A 108 0.24 7.40 5.29
N TYR A 109 -0.93 7.14 5.89
CA TYR A 109 -2.19 7.32 5.18
C TYR A 109 -3.31 7.87 6.05
N ALA A 110 -4.26 8.58 5.44
CA ALA A 110 -5.52 8.96 6.02
C ALA A 110 -6.68 8.36 5.23
N ASP A 111 -7.62 7.77 5.93
CA ASP A 111 -8.89 7.29 5.40
C ASP A 111 -9.87 8.45 5.40
N LEU A 112 -10.17 8.97 4.21
CA LEU A 112 -11.06 10.12 4.03
C LEU A 112 -12.54 9.74 4.03
N SER A 113 -12.84 8.43 4.04
CA SER A 113 -14.21 7.90 4.12
C SER A 113 -14.68 7.70 5.56
N ALA A 114 -13.77 7.80 6.54
CA ALA A 114 -14.06 7.48 7.94
C ALA A 114 -15.11 8.38 8.59
N ASP A 115 -15.30 9.60 8.05
CA ASP A 115 -16.31 10.55 8.50
C ASP A 115 -17.66 10.39 7.78
N GLY A 116 -17.76 9.42 6.86
CA GLY A 116 -18.98 9.06 6.13
C GLY A 116 -19.79 7.96 6.83
N PRO A 117 -21.03 7.66 6.38
CA PRO A 117 -21.81 6.56 6.91
C PRO A 117 -21.06 5.22 6.75
N ALA A 118 -21.10 4.38 7.80
CA ALA A 118 -20.44 3.09 7.79
C ALA A 118 -20.87 2.22 6.59
N PRO A 119 -19.97 1.44 5.98
CA PRO A 119 -20.25 0.60 4.81
C PRO A 119 -21.47 -0.32 4.93
N SER A 120 -21.83 -0.69 6.15
CA SER A 120 -22.96 -1.58 6.46
C SER A 120 -24.35 -0.93 6.31
N GLN A 121 -24.44 0.40 6.11
CA GLN A 121 -25.72 1.11 6.07
C GLN A 121 -26.19 1.51 4.65
N LEU A 122 -25.31 1.33 3.66
CA LEU A 122 -25.64 1.60 2.26
C LEU A 122 -25.98 0.29 1.56
N GLY A 123 -27.25 0.01 1.41
CA GLY A 123 -27.75 -1.16 0.70
C GLY A 123 -27.23 -1.19 -0.74
N GLY A 124 -26.35 -2.15 -1.05
CA GLY A 124 -26.12 -2.62 -2.41
C GLY A 124 -25.17 -1.84 -3.31
N GLU A 125 -24.64 -0.69 -2.95
CA GLU A 125 -23.60 0.01 -3.72
C GLU A 125 -22.21 -0.33 -3.18
N SER A 126 -21.28 -0.61 -4.09
CA SER A 126 -19.86 -0.88 -3.79
C SER A 126 -19.27 0.30 -3.01
N THR A 127 -19.03 0.10 -1.72
CA THR A 127 -18.45 1.14 -0.86
C THR A 127 -17.03 1.42 -1.32
N GLN A 128 -16.79 2.62 -1.83
CA GLN A 128 -15.46 3.05 -2.21
C GLN A 128 -14.77 3.73 -1.03
N VAL A 129 -13.63 3.18 -0.59
CA VAL A 129 -12.78 3.80 0.42
C VAL A 129 -11.83 4.77 -0.27
N SER A 130 -11.79 6.03 0.18
CA SER A 130 -10.88 7.05 -0.35
C SER A 130 -9.75 7.30 0.63
N VAL A 131 -8.51 7.26 0.12
CA VAL A 131 -7.30 7.37 0.93
C VAL A 131 -6.37 8.42 0.35
N ASN A 132 -5.80 9.26 1.21
CA ASN A 132 -4.63 10.07 0.89
C ASN A 132 -3.41 9.43 1.54
N ALA A 133 -2.33 9.20 0.78
CA ALA A 133 -1.16 8.49 1.26
C ALA A 133 0.16 9.12 0.81
N ARG A 134 1.21 8.89 1.64
CA ARG A 134 2.61 9.11 1.29
C ARG A 134 3.40 7.86 1.63
N VAL A 135 4.32 7.48 0.75
CA VAL A 135 5.13 6.28 0.93
C VAL A 135 6.60 6.66 0.99
N PHE A 136 7.20 6.42 2.15
CA PHE A 136 8.60 6.71 2.41
C PHE A 136 9.43 5.43 2.36
N VAL A 137 10.52 5.48 1.59
CA VAL A 137 11.47 4.37 1.41
C VAL A 137 12.79 4.77 2.03
N PRO A 138 13.17 4.21 3.20
CA PRO A 138 14.44 4.54 3.82
C PRO A 138 15.60 3.95 3.00
N GLY A 139 16.65 4.73 2.81
CA GLY A 139 17.85 4.27 2.12
C GLY A 139 18.40 5.26 1.09
N PRO A 140 19.50 4.91 0.43
CA PRO A 140 20.06 5.74 -0.63
C PRO A 140 19.17 5.69 -1.89
N GLY A 141 18.77 6.83 -2.38
CA GLY A 141 18.02 6.94 -3.64
C GLY A 141 16.79 7.82 -3.52
N VAL A 142 15.62 7.26 -3.63
CA VAL A 142 14.35 7.98 -3.64
C VAL A 142 13.70 7.88 -2.26
N PRO A 143 13.76 8.93 -1.41
CA PRO A 143 13.25 8.87 -0.03
C PRO A 143 11.72 8.81 0.05
N GLU A 144 11.02 9.20 -1.00
CA GLU A 144 9.57 9.15 -1.13
C GLU A 144 9.19 8.73 -2.56
N ASP A 145 8.27 7.78 -2.69
CA ASP A 145 7.80 7.30 -4.00
C ASP A 145 6.42 7.90 -4.31
N PRO A 146 6.21 8.45 -5.53
CA PRO A 146 4.94 9.08 -5.90
C PRO A 146 3.81 8.09 -6.21
N ALA A 147 4.11 6.81 -6.48
CA ALA A 147 3.09 5.81 -6.86
C ALA A 147 3.55 4.38 -6.58
N THR A 148 3.26 3.87 -5.38
CA THR A 148 3.79 2.59 -4.89
C THR A 148 2.75 1.47 -4.99
N GLY A 149 2.79 0.70 -6.06
CA GLY A 149 1.81 -0.37 -6.32
C GLY A 149 1.81 -1.47 -5.25
N SER A 150 2.98 -1.86 -4.72
CA SER A 150 3.09 -2.87 -3.65
C SER A 150 2.51 -2.39 -2.32
N ALA A 151 2.74 -1.12 -1.96
CA ALA A 151 2.13 -0.51 -0.78
C ALA A 151 0.61 -0.35 -0.99
N ALA A 152 0.16 0.00 -2.19
CA ALA A 152 -1.26 0.08 -2.50
C ALA A 152 -1.97 -1.28 -2.34
N ALA A 153 -1.34 -2.38 -2.77
CA ALA A 153 -1.88 -3.73 -2.59
C ALA A 153 -1.97 -4.12 -1.11
N GLY A 154 -0.90 -3.90 -0.34
CA GLY A 154 -0.88 -4.19 1.09
C GLY A 154 -1.86 -3.32 1.90
N LEU A 155 -2.13 -2.08 1.45
CA LEU A 155 -3.14 -1.23 2.07
C LEU A 155 -4.54 -1.87 2.02
N GLY A 156 -4.89 -2.56 0.93
CA GLY A 156 -6.15 -3.31 0.85
C GLY A 156 -6.33 -4.31 2.00
N LEU A 157 -5.25 -5.01 2.39
CA LEU A 157 -5.28 -5.93 3.53
C LEU A 157 -5.53 -5.18 4.83
N VAL A 158 -4.86 -4.04 5.00
CA VAL A 158 -4.99 -3.21 6.20
C VAL A 158 -6.39 -2.62 6.32
N LEU A 159 -7.02 -2.22 5.21
CA LEU A 159 -8.40 -1.73 5.21
C LEU A 159 -9.39 -2.80 5.71
N VAL A 160 -9.18 -4.06 5.36
CA VAL A 160 -9.97 -5.18 5.92
C VAL A 160 -9.67 -5.37 7.40
N ALA A 161 -8.40 -5.46 7.79
CA ALA A 161 -7.99 -5.70 9.17
C ALA A 161 -8.37 -4.56 10.14
N SER A 162 -8.47 -3.33 9.65
CA SER A 162 -8.89 -2.15 10.43
C SER A 162 -10.41 -1.94 10.47
N GLY A 163 -11.18 -2.70 9.67
CA GLY A 163 -12.63 -2.56 9.56
C GLY A 163 -13.09 -1.41 8.63
N SER A 164 -12.18 -0.78 7.89
CA SER A 164 -12.51 0.22 6.86
C SER A 164 -13.07 -0.41 5.58
N ALA A 165 -12.78 -1.69 5.34
CA ALA A 165 -13.34 -2.47 4.23
C ALA A 165 -14.24 -3.60 4.75
N ALA A 166 -15.17 -4.05 3.92
CA ALA A 166 -16.12 -5.10 4.27
C ALA A 166 -15.43 -6.45 4.55
N PRO A 167 -15.82 -7.17 5.63
CA PRO A 167 -15.11 -8.39 6.05
C PRO A 167 -15.42 -9.62 5.18
N ALA A 168 -16.46 -9.59 4.36
CA ALA A 168 -16.91 -10.73 3.56
C ALA A 168 -17.47 -10.29 2.21
N ALA A 169 -16.75 -9.39 1.52
CA ALA A 169 -17.13 -8.88 0.21
C ALA A 169 -15.91 -8.32 -0.54
N SER A 170 -16.16 -7.85 -1.76
CA SER A 170 -15.20 -7.05 -2.51
C SER A 170 -15.39 -5.58 -2.17
N THR A 171 -14.31 -4.91 -1.76
CA THR A 171 -14.30 -3.47 -1.48
C THR A 171 -13.37 -2.77 -2.44
N SER A 172 -13.86 -1.73 -3.10
CA SER A 172 -13.04 -0.85 -3.93
C SER A 172 -12.43 0.26 -3.08
N TYR A 173 -11.19 0.63 -3.37
CA TYR A 173 -10.53 1.77 -2.73
C TYR A 173 -9.72 2.57 -3.75
N GLN A 174 -9.54 3.83 -3.45
CA GLN A 174 -8.79 4.76 -4.27
C GLN A 174 -7.75 5.48 -3.42
N ILE A 175 -6.52 5.53 -3.90
CA ILE A 175 -5.40 6.16 -3.21
C ILE A 175 -4.91 7.33 -4.04
N THR A 176 -4.88 8.51 -3.43
CA THR A 176 -4.15 9.67 -3.94
C THR A 176 -2.78 9.71 -3.28
N GLN A 177 -1.71 9.66 -4.09
CA GLN A 177 -0.32 9.64 -3.62
C GLN A 177 0.53 10.64 -4.41
N GLY A 178 1.68 11.09 -3.88
CA GLY A 178 2.64 11.95 -4.58
C GLY A 178 2.26 13.42 -4.72
N VAL A 179 1.19 13.86 -4.06
CA VAL A 179 0.71 15.27 -4.13
C VAL A 179 1.77 16.24 -3.62
N ASP A 180 2.33 15.96 -2.45
CA ASP A 180 3.35 16.82 -1.83
C ASP A 180 4.70 16.82 -2.59
N MET A 181 4.89 15.85 -3.49
CA MET A 181 6.04 15.79 -4.41
C MET A 181 5.81 16.57 -5.72
N GLY A 182 4.60 17.14 -5.94
CA GLY A 182 4.20 17.73 -7.21
C GLY A 182 3.99 16.68 -8.32
N ARG A 183 3.82 15.41 -7.97
CA ARG A 183 3.60 14.27 -8.87
C ARG A 183 2.35 13.48 -8.47
N PRO A 184 1.16 14.12 -8.49
CA PRO A 184 -0.06 13.47 -8.05
C PRO A 184 -0.34 12.21 -8.88
N SER A 185 -0.56 11.11 -8.19
CA SER A 185 -0.85 9.79 -8.77
C SER A 185 -2.13 9.25 -8.15
N LEU A 186 -2.94 8.60 -8.97
CA LEU A 186 -4.17 7.95 -8.58
C LEU A 186 -4.03 6.45 -8.79
N LEU A 187 -4.09 5.68 -7.69
CA LEU A 187 -4.10 4.22 -7.73
C LEU A 187 -5.49 3.73 -7.33
N SER A 188 -6.06 2.85 -8.13
CA SER A 188 -7.33 2.19 -7.83
C SER A 188 -7.07 0.78 -7.34
N GLY A 189 -7.69 0.39 -6.25
CA GLY A 189 -7.54 -0.94 -5.67
C GLY A 189 -8.89 -1.63 -5.48
N THR A 190 -8.84 -2.95 -5.43
CA THR A 190 -9.96 -3.79 -4.99
C THR A 190 -9.40 -4.87 -4.09
N VAL A 191 -9.98 -5.04 -2.91
CA VAL A 191 -9.66 -6.13 -2.00
C VAL A 191 -10.86 -7.05 -1.86
N GLU A 192 -10.61 -8.35 -2.01
CA GLU A 192 -11.59 -9.39 -1.73
C GLU A 192 -11.30 -9.98 -0.34
N ALA A 193 -12.32 -10.07 0.49
CA ALA A 193 -12.22 -10.62 1.83
C ALA A 193 -13.22 -11.77 2.03
N VAL A 194 -12.80 -12.78 2.79
CA VAL A 194 -13.60 -13.91 3.25
C VAL A 194 -13.39 -14.04 4.75
N ASP A 195 -14.46 -14.05 5.51
CA ASP A 195 -14.45 -14.21 6.96
C ASP A 195 -13.45 -13.26 7.68
N GLY A 196 -13.43 -11.99 7.27
CA GLY A 196 -12.55 -10.99 7.86
C GLY A 196 -11.09 -11.05 7.40
N THR A 197 -10.77 -11.93 6.46
CA THR A 197 -9.41 -12.11 5.93
C THR A 197 -9.35 -11.69 4.47
N ALA A 198 -8.43 -10.80 4.14
CA ALA A 198 -8.17 -10.43 2.75
C ALA A 198 -7.52 -11.62 2.00
N VAL A 199 -8.11 -12.04 0.89
CA VAL A 199 -7.66 -13.19 0.10
C VAL A 199 -7.05 -12.81 -1.25
N ARG A 200 -7.36 -11.62 -1.74
CA ARG A 200 -6.85 -11.11 -3.02
C ARG A 200 -6.87 -9.59 -3.05
N CYS A 201 -5.83 -8.99 -3.61
CA CYS A 201 -5.79 -7.57 -3.92
C CYS A 201 -5.51 -7.36 -5.41
N ARG A 202 -6.23 -6.44 -6.03
CA ARG A 202 -5.96 -5.96 -7.38
C ARG A 202 -5.69 -4.46 -7.30
N VAL A 203 -4.59 -4.02 -7.90
CA VAL A 203 -4.22 -2.60 -7.96
C VAL A 203 -4.02 -2.21 -9.41
N ALA A 204 -4.51 -1.05 -9.77
CA ALA A 204 -4.41 -0.50 -11.12
C ALA A 204 -4.01 0.97 -11.09
N GLY A 205 -3.30 1.41 -12.13
CA GLY A 205 -2.91 2.78 -12.35
C GLY A 205 -2.56 3.05 -13.80
N GLN A 206 -2.60 4.30 -14.19
CA GLN A 206 -2.16 4.70 -15.52
C GLN A 206 -0.65 4.58 -15.67
N VAL A 207 -0.20 4.07 -16.81
CA VAL A 207 1.21 3.91 -17.15
C VAL A 207 1.50 4.69 -18.42
N VAL A 208 2.52 5.54 -18.38
CA VAL A 208 2.95 6.33 -19.53
C VAL A 208 4.25 5.76 -20.09
N ALA A 209 4.25 5.46 -21.39
CA ALA A 209 5.48 5.04 -22.08
C ALA A 209 6.44 6.22 -22.20
N VAL A 210 7.62 6.13 -21.59
CA VAL A 210 8.63 7.20 -21.59
C VAL A 210 9.82 6.89 -22.49
N ALA A 211 10.08 5.61 -22.79
CA ALA A 211 11.17 5.19 -23.66
C ALA A 211 10.91 3.79 -24.25
N SER A 212 11.57 3.50 -25.35
CA SER A 212 11.66 2.15 -25.94
C SER A 212 13.08 1.87 -26.40
N GLY A 213 13.48 0.59 -26.39
CA GLY A 213 14.81 0.20 -26.81
C GLY A 213 14.98 -1.32 -26.83
N THR A 214 16.19 -1.77 -27.13
CA THR A 214 16.58 -3.17 -27.10
C THR A 214 17.62 -3.40 -26.01
N ILE A 215 17.56 -4.55 -25.36
CA ILE A 215 18.53 -4.99 -24.37
C ILE A 215 19.10 -6.34 -24.79
N ALA A 216 20.41 -6.50 -24.69
CA ALA A 216 21.04 -7.78 -24.90
C ALA A 216 20.70 -8.74 -23.74
N ILE A 217 20.32 -9.97 -24.07
CA ILE A 217 20.13 -11.01 -23.06
C ILE A 217 21.51 -11.40 -22.53
N PRO A 218 21.76 -11.31 -21.22
CA PRO A 218 23.02 -11.77 -20.65
C PRO A 218 23.20 -13.28 -20.90
N PRO A 219 24.43 -13.76 -21.11
CA PRO A 219 24.67 -15.19 -21.27
C PRO A 219 24.18 -15.94 -20.04
N SER A 220 23.55 -17.09 -20.26
CA SER A 220 23.15 -17.99 -19.18
C SER A 220 24.40 -18.33 -18.35
N GLN A 221 24.36 -18.12 -17.06
CA GLN A 221 25.40 -18.62 -16.18
C GLN A 221 25.39 -20.15 -16.25
N PRO A 222 26.56 -20.82 -16.35
CA PRO A 222 26.67 -22.28 -16.39
C PRO A 222 26.21 -22.93 -15.08
#